data_fe88bd5cd48563912f7b0be97f2e79af
#
_entry.id   fe88bd5cd48563912f7b0be97f2e79af
#
_cell.length_a   1.000
_cell.length_b   1.000
_cell.length_c   1.000
_cell.angle_alpha   90.00
_cell.angle_beta   90.00
_cell.angle_gamma   90.00
#
_symmetry.space_group_name_H-M   'P 1'
#
loop_
_entity.id
_entity.type
_entity.pdbx_description
1 polymer ?
#
loop_
_entity_poly.entity_id
_entity_poly.type
_entity_poly.pdbx_seq_one_letter_code
_entity_poly.pdbx_strand_id
1 'polypeptide(L)'
;MPTPPTFEELTAWAGAGRVVRAPAHAVADWRLPAPQKAALTDPGVPLFAELVHHAAFTATPVMYRLAVYDDRDEGNRVRWDYGAVPGSGEVLEWPADGRPTRFVNSSVRHWLCTLHLVGGWLRGSAAIGRWDEDEEAEERALEEIDDLLRRIGALDPAAIGDGHHDTQFWPAVLGRWLY
;
A
#
# COMPACT_ATOMS: atom_id res chain seq x y z
N MET A 1 8.33 -13.16 9.80
CA MET A 1 8.26 -12.47 8.50
C MET A 1 7.10 -13.08 7.72
N PRO A 2 6.15 -12.26 7.22
CA PRO A 2 4.98 -12.78 6.50
C PRO A 2 5.38 -13.39 5.16
N THR A 3 4.55 -14.31 4.69
CA THR A 3 4.67 -14.83 3.32
C THR A 3 3.91 -13.90 2.40
N PRO A 4 4.55 -13.30 1.37
CA PRO A 4 3.84 -12.49 0.40
C PRO A 4 2.76 -13.30 -0.33
N PRO A 5 1.65 -12.66 -0.75
CA PRO A 5 0.66 -13.30 -1.59
C PRO A 5 1.31 -13.74 -2.92
N THR A 6 0.75 -14.74 -3.57
CA THR A 6 1.16 -15.16 -4.91
C THR A 6 0.67 -14.18 -5.98
N PHE A 7 1.23 -14.28 -7.18
CA PHE A 7 0.75 -13.51 -8.33
C PHE A 7 -0.73 -13.78 -8.64
N GLU A 8 -1.15 -15.04 -8.52
CA GLU A 8 -2.53 -15.45 -8.76
C GLU A 8 -3.48 -14.86 -7.72
N GLU A 9 -3.10 -14.87 -6.43
CA GLU A 9 -3.90 -14.25 -5.35
C GLU A 9 -4.05 -12.74 -5.55
N LEU A 10 -2.98 -12.05 -5.96
CA LEU A 10 -3.05 -10.63 -6.27
C LEU A 10 -3.93 -10.37 -7.50
N THR A 11 -3.78 -11.16 -8.56
CA THR A 11 -4.54 -11.01 -9.81
C THR A 11 -6.03 -11.28 -9.60
N ALA A 12 -6.39 -12.17 -8.68
CA ALA A 12 -7.78 -12.54 -8.40
C ALA A 12 -8.64 -11.34 -8.00
N TRP A 13 -8.11 -10.37 -7.25
CA TRP A 13 -8.84 -9.17 -6.86
C TRP A 13 -8.44 -7.91 -7.66
N ALA A 14 -7.15 -7.75 -8.01
CA ALA A 14 -6.71 -6.58 -8.77
C ALA A 14 -7.18 -6.62 -10.23
N GLY A 15 -7.34 -7.83 -10.77
CA GLY A 15 -7.72 -8.06 -12.17
C GLY A 15 -6.53 -8.39 -13.08
N ALA A 16 -6.84 -9.00 -14.21
CA ALA A 16 -5.84 -9.37 -15.21
C ALA A 16 -5.08 -8.14 -15.74
N GLY A 17 -3.74 -8.23 -15.81
CA GLY A 17 -2.88 -7.14 -16.27
C GLY A 17 -2.67 -6.01 -15.25
N ARG A 18 -3.23 -6.12 -14.05
CA ARG A 18 -3.08 -5.13 -12.98
C ARG A 18 -2.11 -5.54 -11.88
N VAL A 19 -1.30 -6.55 -12.09
CA VAL A 19 -0.17 -6.90 -11.23
C VAL A 19 1.11 -6.80 -12.04
N VAL A 20 2.04 -5.96 -11.60
CA VAL A 20 3.26 -5.65 -12.33
C VAL A 20 4.47 -6.21 -11.57
N ARG A 21 5.18 -7.13 -12.21
CA ARG A 21 6.42 -7.69 -11.68
C ARG A 21 7.61 -6.81 -12.02
N ALA A 22 8.51 -6.63 -11.08
CA ALA A 22 9.77 -5.96 -11.34
C ALA A 22 10.63 -6.84 -12.28
N PRO A 23 11.20 -6.28 -13.35
CA PRO A 23 12.24 -6.99 -14.10
C PRO A 23 13.42 -7.32 -13.16
N ALA A 24 13.90 -8.57 -13.19
CA ALA A 24 14.96 -9.00 -12.26
C ALA A 24 16.20 -8.11 -12.33
N HIS A 25 16.58 -7.66 -13.53
CA HIS A 25 17.72 -6.76 -13.71
C HIS A 25 17.51 -5.36 -13.09
N ALA A 26 16.27 -4.88 -12.99
CA ALA A 26 15.99 -3.56 -12.42
C ALA A 26 16.23 -3.50 -10.91
N VAL A 27 16.08 -4.62 -10.21
CA VAL A 27 16.24 -4.72 -8.76
C VAL A 27 17.52 -5.46 -8.33
N ALA A 28 18.31 -5.97 -9.28
CA ALA A 28 19.49 -6.80 -9.01
C ALA A 28 20.47 -6.12 -8.06
N ASP A 29 20.81 -4.86 -8.35
CA ASP A 29 21.81 -4.07 -7.60
C ASP A 29 21.22 -3.34 -6.39
N TRP A 30 19.92 -3.48 -6.14
CA TRP A 30 19.32 -2.86 -4.96
C TRP A 30 19.85 -3.50 -3.68
N ARG A 31 20.22 -2.66 -2.73
CA ARG A 31 20.64 -3.09 -1.39
C ARG A 31 19.42 -3.43 -0.53
N LEU A 32 18.66 -4.44 -0.97
CA LEU A 32 17.54 -5.02 -0.23
C LEU A 32 17.86 -6.48 0.08
N PRO A 33 17.35 -7.03 1.20
CA PRO A 33 17.39 -8.47 1.46
C PRO A 33 16.81 -9.28 0.30
N ALA A 34 17.43 -10.41 -0.03
CA ALA A 34 17.01 -11.25 -1.16
C ALA A 34 15.50 -11.61 -1.16
N PRO A 35 14.86 -11.94 0.00
CA PRO A 35 13.43 -12.22 0.04
C PRO A 35 12.55 -11.01 -0.32
N GLN A 36 13.02 -9.79 -0.09
CA GLN A 36 12.28 -8.58 -0.46
C GLN A 36 12.37 -8.29 -1.96
N LYS A 37 13.54 -8.53 -2.58
CA LYS A 37 13.69 -8.47 -4.04
C LYS A 37 12.83 -9.52 -4.72
N ALA A 38 12.85 -10.76 -4.23
CA ALA A 38 12.01 -11.84 -4.72
C ALA A 38 10.51 -11.48 -4.67
N ALA A 39 10.06 -10.81 -3.61
CA ALA A 39 8.67 -10.35 -3.49
C ALA A 39 8.25 -9.34 -4.57
N LEU A 40 9.18 -8.56 -5.13
CA LEU A 40 8.90 -7.65 -6.25
C LEU A 40 8.92 -8.36 -7.61
N THR A 41 9.74 -9.39 -7.76
CA THR A 41 9.94 -10.06 -9.05
C THR A 41 9.02 -11.24 -9.27
N ASP A 42 8.53 -11.87 -8.21
CA ASP A 42 7.68 -13.06 -8.30
C ASP A 42 6.19 -12.72 -8.13
N PRO A 43 5.65 -12.33 -6.95
CA PRO A 43 4.27 -11.87 -6.90
C PRO A 43 4.06 -10.56 -7.65
N GLY A 44 4.92 -9.57 -7.47
CA GLY A 44 4.78 -8.25 -8.09
C GLY A 44 3.94 -7.27 -7.26
N VAL A 45 3.67 -6.09 -7.82
CA VAL A 45 2.93 -4.99 -7.20
C VAL A 45 1.53 -4.89 -7.82
N PRO A 46 0.45 -5.00 -7.04
CA PRO A 46 -0.91 -4.83 -7.54
C PRO A 46 -1.22 -3.35 -7.79
N LEU A 47 -1.92 -3.06 -8.89
CA LEU A 47 -2.39 -1.72 -9.24
C LEU A 47 -3.88 -1.61 -8.95
N PHE A 48 -4.27 -0.57 -8.20
CA PHE A 48 -5.67 -0.23 -7.94
C PHE A 48 -5.81 1.26 -7.67
N ALA A 49 -6.95 1.81 -8.11
CA ALA A 49 -7.15 3.25 -8.24
C ALA A 49 -7.04 4.00 -6.90
N GLU A 50 -7.37 3.32 -5.81
CA GLU A 50 -7.45 3.94 -4.49
C GLU A 50 -6.07 4.20 -3.87
N LEU A 51 -5.02 3.43 -4.25
CA LEU A 51 -3.72 3.51 -3.58
C LEU A 51 -2.49 3.37 -4.51
N VAL A 52 -2.57 2.62 -5.60
CA VAL A 52 -1.40 2.30 -6.44
C VAL A 52 -1.74 2.45 -7.91
N HIS A 53 -1.40 3.57 -8.50
CA HIS A 53 -1.70 3.88 -9.90
C HIS A 53 -0.68 3.26 -10.86
N HIS A 54 0.61 3.31 -10.50
CA HIS A 54 1.69 2.83 -11.34
C HIS A 54 2.75 2.11 -10.52
N ALA A 55 3.25 0.98 -11.00
CA ALA A 55 4.50 0.39 -10.50
C ALA A 55 5.69 1.14 -11.11
N ALA A 56 6.74 1.39 -10.31
CA ALA A 56 7.92 2.11 -10.73
C ALA A 56 9.16 1.52 -10.05
N PHE A 57 9.93 0.72 -10.78
CA PHE A 57 11.11 0.07 -10.22
C PHE A 57 12.38 0.86 -10.58
N THR A 58 12.60 1.99 -9.89
CA THR A 58 13.73 2.87 -10.13
C THR A 58 14.50 3.18 -8.85
N ALA A 59 15.82 3.30 -8.94
CA ALA A 59 16.68 3.68 -7.82
C ALA A 59 16.91 5.18 -7.80
N THR A 60 16.85 5.77 -6.60
CA THR A 60 17.33 7.12 -6.30
C THR A 60 18.40 7.05 -5.21
N PRO A 61 19.13 8.12 -4.90
CA PRO A 61 20.11 8.13 -3.82
C PRO A 61 19.53 7.78 -2.44
N VAL A 62 18.24 8.08 -2.21
CA VAL A 62 17.59 7.98 -0.89
C VAL A 62 16.60 6.83 -0.78
N MET A 63 16.06 6.33 -1.90
CA MET A 63 15.06 5.25 -1.88
C MET A 63 15.06 4.45 -3.17
N TYR A 64 14.49 3.25 -3.11
CA TYR A 64 14.07 2.46 -4.27
C TYR A 64 12.58 2.67 -4.47
N ARG A 65 12.18 3.37 -5.54
CA ARG A 65 10.78 3.61 -5.84
C ARG A 65 10.12 2.30 -6.25
N LEU A 66 9.02 1.96 -5.59
CA LEU A 66 8.25 0.73 -5.80
C LEU A 66 7.00 1.00 -6.64
N ALA A 67 6.30 2.08 -6.30
CA ALA A 67 5.04 2.46 -6.92
C ALA A 67 4.75 3.95 -6.75
N VAL A 68 3.74 4.44 -7.45
CA VAL A 68 3.29 5.83 -7.43
C VAL A 68 1.78 5.87 -7.30
N TYR A 69 1.30 6.75 -6.45
CA TYR A 69 -0.04 7.31 -6.49
C TYR A 69 0.02 8.69 -7.14
N ASP A 70 -0.83 8.96 -8.11
CA ASP A 70 -0.86 10.25 -8.83
C ASP A 70 -2.32 10.55 -9.22
N ASP A 71 -3.03 11.21 -8.32
CA ASP A 71 -4.39 11.63 -8.55
C ASP A 71 -4.45 13.08 -9.00
N ARG A 72 -5.32 13.35 -9.96
CA ARG A 72 -5.54 14.67 -10.55
C ARG A 72 -7.03 14.95 -10.53
N ASP A 73 -7.49 15.59 -9.49
CA ASP A 73 -8.87 16.02 -9.39
C ASP A 73 -8.96 17.55 -9.41
N GLU A 74 -9.85 18.10 -10.27
CA GLU A 74 -10.31 19.50 -10.35
C GLU A 74 -9.24 20.59 -10.08
N GLY A 75 -8.00 20.39 -10.58
CA GLY A 75 -6.91 21.36 -10.43
C GLY A 75 -6.01 21.13 -9.21
N ASN A 76 -6.30 20.16 -8.37
CA ASN A 76 -5.43 19.70 -7.31
C ASN A 76 -4.74 18.39 -7.72
N ARG A 77 -3.43 18.33 -7.54
CA ARG A 77 -2.66 17.11 -7.80
C ARG A 77 -2.15 16.55 -6.50
N VAL A 78 -2.67 15.40 -6.11
CA VAL A 78 -2.16 14.63 -4.97
C VAL A 78 -1.26 13.52 -5.50
N ARG A 79 0.01 13.58 -5.15
CA ARG A 79 0.99 12.58 -5.59
C ARG A 79 1.94 12.21 -4.47
N TRP A 80 2.20 10.91 -4.37
CA TRP A 80 3.31 10.37 -3.57
C TRP A 80 3.93 9.14 -4.22
N ASP A 81 5.17 8.87 -3.85
CA ASP A 81 5.89 7.68 -4.22
C ASP A 81 5.91 6.70 -3.01
N TYR A 82 5.72 5.41 -3.25
CA TYR A 82 6.08 4.37 -2.29
C TYR A 82 7.54 4.00 -2.52
N GLY A 83 8.38 4.23 -1.51
CA GLY A 83 9.81 4.00 -1.60
C GLY A 83 10.32 3.03 -0.55
N ALA A 84 11.14 2.06 -0.94
CA ALA A 84 11.86 1.20 -0.01
C ALA A 84 13.21 1.82 0.38
N VAL A 85 13.50 1.87 1.67
CA VAL A 85 14.77 2.37 2.20
C VAL A 85 15.90 1.39 1.88
N PRO A 86 17.01 1.82 1.29
CA PRO A 86 18.16 0.97 1.04
C PRO A 86 18.70 0.31 2.32
N GLY A 87 18.91 -1.00 2.29
CA GLY A 87 19.39 -1.79 3.42
C GLY A 87 18.28 -2.41 4.26
N SER A 88 17.37 -1.63 4.85
CA SER A 88 16.27 -2.14 5.67
C SER A 88 15.11 -2.68 4.82
N GLY A 89 14.77 -1.98 3.76
CA GLY A 89 13.59 -2.24 2.94
C GLY A 89 12.29 -1.79 3.59
N GLU A 90 12.37 -0.94 4.62
CA GLU A 90 11.20 -0.21 5.13
C GLU A 90 10.53 0.56 4.01
N VAL A 91 9.21 0.51 3.94
CA VAL A 91 8.45 1.24 2.94
C VAL A 91 7.91 2.52 3.55
N LEU A 92 8.21 3.63 2.88
CA LEU A 92 7.78 4.97 3.25
C LEU A 92 6.94 5.57 2.13
N GLU A 93 6.00 6.44 2.51
CA GLU A 93 5.35 7.38 1.60
C GLU A 93 6.20 8.64 1.47
N TRP A 94 6.47 9.04 0.23
CA TRP A 94 7.23 10.24 -0.13
C TRP A 94 6.33 11.21 -0.88
N PRO A 95 5.70 12.19 -0.19
CA PRO A 95 4.82 13.15 -0.84
C PRO A 95 5.58 14.06 -1.80
N ALA A 96 4.98 14.35 -2.96
CA ALA A 96 5.59 15.24 -3.96
C ALA A 96 5.51 16.73 -3.59
N ASP A 97 4.65 17.10 -2.67
CA ASP A 97 4.40 18.46 -2.20
C ASP A 97 5.30 18.92 -1.05
N GLY A 98 6.27 18.10 -0.64
CA GLY A 98 7.23 18.40 0.41
C GLY A 98 6.72 18.20 1.85
N ARG A 99 5.54 17.62 2.05
CA ARG A 99 5.11 17.16 3.38
C ARG A 99 6.09 16.11 3.92
N PRO A 100 6.15 15.93 5.25
CA PRO A 100 6.96 14.87 5.84
C PRO A 100 6.59 13.49 5.29
N THR A 101 7.60 12.63 5.16
CA THR A 101 7.39 11.21 4.82
C THR A 101 6.65 10.51 5.95
N ARG A 102 5.75 9.58 5.59
CA ARG A 102 5.08 8.73 6.57
C ARG A 102 5.55 7.29 6.44
N PHE A 103 5.62 6.61 7.59
CA PHE A 103 5.89 5.18 7.61
C PHE A 103 4.70 4.39 7.05
N VAL A 104 4.98 3.44 6.16
CA VAL A 104 3.97 2.58 5.56
C VAL A 104 4.06 1.16 6.11
N ASN A 105 5.21 0.50 5.94
CA ASN A 105 5.42 -0.87 6.42
C ASN A 105 6.91 -1.17 6.72
N SER A 106 7.15 -2.12 7.63
CA SER A 106 8.49 -2.53 8.05
C SER A 106 9.32 -3.20 6.95
N SER A 107 8.71 -3.64 5.85
CA SER A 107 9.42 -4.21 4.71
C SER A 107 8.53 -4.26 3.46
N VAL A 108 9.14 -4.44 2.29
CA VAL A 108 8.42 -4.69 1.02
C VAL A 108 7.45 -5.88 1.14
N ARG A 109 7.83 -6.94 1.87
CA ARG A 109 6.95 -8.10 2.07
C ARG A 109 5.71 -7.76 2.89
N HIS A 110 5.86 -7.01 3.99
CA HIS A 110 4.73 -6.53 4.79
C HIS A 110 3.83 -5.63 3.94
N TRP A 111 4.43 -4.72 3.17
CA TRP A 111 3.68 -3.83 2.28
C TRP A 111 2.82 -4.59 1.26
N LEU A 112 3.37 -5.59 0.57
CA LEU A 112 2.60 -6.40 -0.39
C LEU A 112 1.48 -7.21 0.29
N CYS A 113 1.73 -7.75 1.49
CA CYS A 113 0.68 -8.40 2.27
C CYS A 113 -0.42 -7.42 2.70
N THR A 114 -0.05 -6.20 3.09
CA THR A 114 -1.02 -5.16 3.46
C THR A 114 -1.82 -4.70 2.25
N LEU A 115 -1.19 -4.50 1.08
CA LEU A 115 -1.90 -4.20 -0.16
C LEU A 115 -2.89 -5.31 -0.54
N HIS A 116 -2.52 -6.57 -0.31
CA HIS A 116 -3.43 -7.70 -0.54
C HIS A 116 -4.63 -7.68 0.41
N LEU A 117 -4.42 -7.40 1.69
CA LEU A 117 -5.50 -7.25 2.66
C LEU A 117 -6.47 -6.12 2.28
N VAL A 118 -5.92 -4.95 1.99
CA VAL A 118 -6.70 -3.73 1.67
C VAL A 118 -7.43 -3.89 0.35
N GLY A 119 -6.74 -4.35 -0.70
CA GLY A 119 -7.36 -4.52 -2.01
C GLY A 119 -8.42 -5.62 -2.04
N GLY A 120 -8.20 -6.72 -1.30
CA GLY A 120 -9.19 -7.76 -1.12
C GLY A 120 -10.43 -7.27 -0.36
N TRP A 121 -10.24 -6.45 0.67
CA TRP A 121 -11.34 -5.82 1.40
C TRP A 121 -12.12 -4.84 0.52
N LEU A 122 -11.46 -3.94 -0.20
CA LEU A 122 -12.13 -2.99 -1.11
C LEU A 122 -13.01 -3.67 -2.17
N ARG A 123 -12.57 -4.84 -2.65
CA ARG A 123 -13.36 -5.63 -3.63
C ARG A 123 -14.52 -6.39 -2.99
N GLY A 124 -14.42 -6.74 -1.72
CA GLY A 124 -15.41 -7.55 -0.99
C GLY A 124 -16.37 -6.74 -0.13
N SER A 125 -16.02 -5.53 0.26
CA SER A 125 -16.85 -4.68 1.12
C SER A 125 -18.04 -4.11 0.34
N ALA A 126 -19.24 -4.35 0.84
CA ALA A 126 -20.44 -3.65 0.38
C ALA A 126 -20.68 -2.36 1.17
N ALA A 127 -20.13 -2.26 2.39
CA ALA A 127 -20.36 -1.13 3.28
C ALA A 127 -19.63 0.12 2.79
N ILE A 128 -18.35 -0.01 2.38
CA ILE A 128 -17.56 1.16 1.96
C ILE A 128 -18.09 1.88 0.72
N GLY A 129 -18.84 1.20 -0.16
CA GLY A 129 -19.48 1.82 -1.33
C GLY A 129 -20.83 2.46 -1.02
N ARG A 130 -21.33 2.33 0.20
CA ARG A 130 -22.67 2.77 0.63
C ARG A 130 -22.67 3.51 1.96
N TRP A 131 -21.50 3.87 2.48
CA TRP A 131 -21.32 4.44 3.81
C TRP A 131 -22.14 5.74 4.03
N ASP A 132 -22.47 6.47 2.95
CA ASP A 132 -23.22 7.72 2.96
C ASP A 132 -24.75 7.54 2.78
N GLU A 133 -25.25 6.30 2.67
CA GLU A 133 -26.68 6.05 2.46
C GLU A 133 -27.50 6.24 3.74
N ASP A 134 -27.01 5.75 4.87
CA ASP A 134 -27.66 5.86 6.18
C ASP A 134 -26.67 5.58 7.33
N GLU A 135 -27.08 5.86 8.56
CA GLU A 135 -26.28 5.70 9.79
C GLU A 135 -25.82 4.23 10.01
N GLU A 136 -26.65 3.26 9.67
CA GLU A 136 -26.31 1.83 9.81
C GLU A 136 -25.23 1.40 8.79
N ALA A 137 -25.24 1.98 7.60
CA ALA A 137 -24.20 1.75 6.58
C ALA A 137 -22.87 2.40 6.98
N GLU A 138 -22.91 3.61 7.57
CA GLU A 138 -21.73 4.29 8.12
C GLU A 138 -21.11 3.48 9.27
N GLU A 139 -21.91 3.05 10.27
CA GLU A 139 -21.43 2.24 11.38
C GLU A 139 -20.76 0.96 10.91
N ARG A 140 -21.35 0.25 9.94
CA ARG A 140 -20.75 -0.97 9.36
C ARG A 140 -19.44 -0.69 8.63
N ALA A 141 -19.35 0.40 7.89
CA ALA A 141 -18.11 0.80 7.20
C ALA A 141 -17.00 1.11 8.21
N LEU A 142 -17.32 1.79 9.32
CA LEU A 142 -16.38 2.06 10.42
C LEU A 142 -15.89 0.75 11.08
N GLU A 143 -16.81 -0.18 11.38
CA GLU A 143 -16.44 -1.48 11.96
C GLU A 143 -15.52 -2.30 11.02
N GLU A 144 -15.79 -2.29 9.72
CA GLU A 144 -14.94 -2.96 8.74
C GLU A 144 -13.55 -2.33 8.64
N ILE A 145 -13.44 -0.99 8.70
CA ILE A 145 -12.15 -0.28 8.72
C ILE A 145 -11.36 -0.60 10.00
N ASP A 146 -12.02 -0.60 11.15
CA ASP A 146 -11.38 -0.97 12.42
C ASP A 146 -10.87 -2.41 12.41
N ASP A 147 -11.64 -3.36 11.83
CA ASP A 147 -11.18 -4.73 11.63
C ASP A 147 -9.96 -4.79 10.70
N LEU A 148 -10.00 -4.06 9.60
CA LEU A 148 -8.89 -4.00 8.66
C LEU A 148 -7.63 -3.44 9.31
N LEU A 149 -7.72 -2.34 10.08
CA LEU A 149 -6.61 -1.77 10.85
C LEU A 149 -6.04 -2.77 11.87
N ARG A 150 -6.90 -3.50 12.59
CA ARG A 150 -6.45 -4.57 13.51
C ARG A 150 -5.68 -5.67 12.75
N ARG A 151 -6.14 -6.08 11.58
CA ARG A 151 -5.46 -7.11 10.74
C ARG A 151 -4.13 -6.60 10.22
N ILE A 152 -4.04 -5.33 9.79
CA ILE A 152 -2.78 -4.69 9.40
C ILE A 152 -1.82 -4.66 10.60
N GLY A 153 -2.29 -4.26 11.78
CA GLY A 153 -1.49 -4.25 13.00
C GLY A 153 -1.02 -5.64 13.46
N ALA A 154 -1.82 -6.68 13.25
CA ALA A 154 -1.42 -8.06 13.51
C ALA A 154 -0.34 -8.55 12.54
N LEU A 155 -0.36 -8.06 11.30
CA LEU A 155 0.63 -8.38 10.27
C LEU A 155 1.93 -7.60 10.50
N ASP A 156 1.83 -6.29 10.75
CA ASP A 156 2.94 -5.36 10.92
C ASP A 156 2.58 -4.30 11.98
N PRO A 157 2.88 -4.54 13.26
CA PRO A 157 2.52 -3.61 14.34
C PRO A 157 3.06 -2.19 14.13
N ALA A 158 4.23 -2.04 13.50
CA ALA A 158 4.81 -0.73 13.22
C ALA A 158 3.99 0.08 12.18
N ALA A 159 3.22 -0.59 11.33
CA ALA A 159 2.39 0.07 10.31
C ALA A 159 1.19 0.84 10.91
N ILE A 160 0.78 0.47 12.11
CA ILE A 160 -0.26 1.18 12.87
C ILE A 160 0.37 2.12 13.90
N GLY A 161 1.51 1.71 14.51
CA GLY A 161 2.24 2.50 15.49
C GLY A 161 1.36 2.92 16.66
N ASP A 162 1.30 4.24 16.92
CA ASP A 162 0.40 4.86 17.91
C ASP A 162 -0.99 5.22 17.33
N GLY A 163 -1.22 4.91 16.06
CA GLY A 163 -2.46 5.24 15.35
C GLY A 163 -2.56 6.70 14.88
N HIS A 164 -1.49 7.50 15.04
CA HIS A 164 -1.55 8.92 14.71
C HIS A 164 -1.48 9.16 13.20
N HIS A 165 -2.47 9.88 12.67
CA HIS A 165 -2.64 10.13 11.22
C HIS A 165 -1.48 10.89 10.56
N ASP A 166 -0.77 11.74 11.32
CA ASP A 166 0.34 12.53 10.77
C ASP A 166 1.61 11.71 10.55
N THR A 167 1.78 10.61 11.31
CA THR A 167 2.99 9.80 11.31
C THR A 167 2.80 8.43 10.65
N GLN A 168 1.57 7.92 10.67
CA GLN A 168 1.22 6.59 10.20
C GLN A 168 0.34 6.65 8.95
N PHE A 169 0.78 5.95 7.89
CA PHE A 169 0.11 5.99 6.60
C PHE A 169 -1.28 5.33 6.63
N TRP A 170 -1.38 4.10 7.16
CA TRP A 170 -2.62 3.32 7.09
C TRP A 170 -3.78 3.94 7.86
N PRO A 171 -3.62 4.40 9.12
CA PRO A 171 -4.69 5.13 9.79
C PRO A 171 -5.14 6.39 9.05
N ALA A 172 -4.18 7.15 8.47
CA ALA A 172 -4.51 8.35 7.72
C ALA A 172 -5.25 8.09 6.42
N VAL A 173 -4.89 7.03 5.69
CA VAL A 173 -5.50 6.72 4.38
C VAL A 173 -6.87 6.09 4.56
N LEU A 174 -7.00 5.10 5.46
CA LEU A 174 -8.27 4.40 5.67
C LEU A 174 -9.32 5.32 6.31
N GLY A 175 -8.92 6.22 7.22
CA GLY A 175 -9.83 7.22 7.78
C GLY A 175 -10.38 8.22 6.74
N ARG A 176 -9.66 8.50 5.65
CA ARG A 176 -10.14 9.41 4.60
C ARG A 176 -11.24 8.82 3.70
N TRP A 177 -11.44 7.53 3.71
CA TRP A 177 -12.48 6.91 2.87
C TRP A 177 -13.90 7.09 3.42
N LEU A 178 -14.01 7.64 4.63
CA LEU A 178 -15.29 7.96 5.26
C LEU A 178 -15.53 9.48 5.44
N TYR A 179 -14.49 10.32 5.20
CA TYR A 179 -14.61 11.77 5.42
C TYR A 179 -13.97 12.55 4.25
#